data_7c2611bac3b85aded1952ad2803cf4f9
#
_entry.id   7c2611bac3b85aded1952ad2803cf4f9
#
_cell.length_a   1.000
_cell.length_b   1.000
_cell.length_c   1.000
_cell.angle_alpha   90.00
_cell.angle_beta   90.00
_cell.angle_gamma   90.00
#
_symmetry.space_group_name_H-M   'P 1'
#
loop_
_entity.id
_entity.type
_entity.pdbx_description
1 polymer ?
#
loop_
_entity_poly.entity_id
_entity_poly.type
_entity_poly.pdbx_seq_one_letter_code
_entity_poly.pdbx_strand_id
1 'polypeptide(L)'
;MLYHRNMNREGFFMMVMTAKVNLKKVMIALAAVAALIVALILLLGGGGDSAETSAPTASSNDGRVKFLTDLGWDVTTSPTDSSQVRIPAASSDVFERYNALQKSQGYDLSEYAGKKVMRYVYKINNYPGATEPVYATLLVYKNQIIGGDVTDTAAQGKIRGFKMPEATTAPTAPSLPTETAATAPETTQ
;
A
#
# COMPACT_ATOMS: atom_id res chain seq x y z
N MET A 1 62.46 45.50 32.67
CA MET A 1 61.10 45.27 33.23
C MET A 1 60.43 44.15 32.40
N LEU A 2 60.56 42.92 32.85
CA LEU A 2 60.08 41.72 32.13
C LEU A 2 58.90 41.15 32.96
N TYR A 3 57.73 41.17 32.34
CA TYR A 3 56.52 40.65 32.94
C TYR A 3 56.30 39.19 32.46
N HIS A 4 56.59 38.21 33.34
CA HIS A 4 56.34 36.82 33.10
C HIS A 4 54.84 36.53 33.29
N ARG A 5 54.14 36.19 32.18
CA ARG A 5 52.80 35.69 32.24
C ARG A 5 52.80 34.17 32.41
N ASN A 6 52.43 33.73 33.58
CA ASN A 6 52.29 32.34 33.94
C ASN A 6 51.00 31.79 33.32
N MET A 7 51.12 30.86 32.38
CA MET A 7 50.00 30.13 31.77
C MET A 7 49.75 28.84 32.58
N ASN A 8 48.73 28.84 33.40
CA ASN A 8 48.22 27.64 34.04
C ASN A 8 47.68 26.67 32.95
N ARG A 9 48.35 25.54 32.78
CA ARG A 9 47.83 24.39 32.04
C ARG A 9 46.97 23.59 33.02
N GLU A 10 45.66 23.84 32.96
CA GLU A 10 44.67 22.97 33.57
C GLU A 10 44.71 21.60 32.86
N GLY A 11 45.29 20.61 33.56
CA GLY A 11 45.31 19.23 33.09
C GLY A 11 43.92 18.63 33.16
N PHE A 12 43.33 18.39 31.97
CA PHE A 12 42.12 17.59 31.85
C PHE A 12 42.46 16.13 32.15
N PHE A 13 42.19 15.67 33.37
CA PHE A 13 42.31 14.27 33.76
C PHE A 13 41.18 13.50 33.11
N MET A 14 41.40 12.88 31.97
CA MET A 14 40.55 11.81 31.45
C MET A 14 40.72 10.58 32.34
N MET A 15 39.77 10.39 33.24
CA MET A 15 39.67 9.17 34.03
C MET A 15 39.15 8.05 33.15
N VAL A 16 40.08 7.32 32.52
CA VAL A 16 39.74 6.08 31.78
C VAL A 16 39.44 5.00 32.80
N MET A 17 38.17 4.81 33.14
CA MET A 17 37.71 3.63 33.87
C MET A 17 37.78 2.40 32.96
N THR A 18 38.88 1.67 32.99
CA THR A 18 38.96 0.31 32.42
C THR A 18 38.24 -0.65 33.38
N ALA A 19 36.92 -0.76 33.21
CA ALA A 19 36.17 -1.86 33.82
C ALA A 19 36.55 -3.14 33.08
N LYS A 20 37.21 -4.07 33.77
CA LYS A 20 37.42 -5.45 33.27
C LYS A 20 36.05 -6.11 33.16
N VAL A 21 35.41 -5.98 32.03
CA VAL A 21 34.11 -6.57 31.73
C VAL A 21 34.35 -8.09 31.58
N ASN A 22 33.84 -8.87 32.55
CA ASN A 22 33.91 -10.30 32.47
C ASN A 22 32.94 -10.81 31.39
N LEU A 23 33.47 -11.10 30.20
CA LEU A 23 32.72 -11.45 29.01
C LEU A 23 31.69 -12.57 29.25
N LYS A 24 32.00 -13.51 30.15
CA LYS A 24 31.05 -14.56 30.58
C LYS A 24 29.84 -14.01 31.32
N LYS A 25 30.00 -12.98 32.19
CA LYS A 25 28.88 -12.36 32.91
C LYS A 25 28.02 -11.51 31.97
N VAL A 26 28.62 -10.85 30.99
CA VAL A 26 27.90 -10.09 29.97
C VAL A 26 27.07 -11.03 29.07
N MET A 27 27.63 -12.14 28.66
CA MET A 27 26.90 -13.15 27.88
C MET A 27 25.72 -13.76 28.66
N ILE A 28 25.92 -14.04 29.98
CA ILE A 28 24.81 -14.52 30.83
C ILE A 28 23.74 -13.44 31.02
N ALA A 29 24.10 -12.19 31.19
CA ALA A 29 23.15 -11.09 31.31
C ALA A 29 22.35 -10.88 30.01
N LEU A 30 23.01 -10.94 28.86
CA LEU A 30 22.35 -10.86 27.55
C LEU A 30 21.40 -12.06 27.31
N ALA A 31 21.80 -13.27 27.68
CA ALA A 31 20.94 -14.45 27.61
C ALA A 31 19.72 -14.34 28.53
N ALA A 32 19.89 -13.81 29.75
CA ALA A 32 18.79 -13.58 30.69
C ALA A 32 17.79 -12.53 30.16
N VAL A 33 18.27 -11.43 29.56
CA VAL A 33 17.42 -10.40 28.95
C VAL A 33 16.67 -10.98 27.75
N ALA A 34 17.31 -11.74 26.89
CA ALA A 34 16.66 -12.40 25.77
C ALA A 34 15.59 -13.40 26.23
N ALA A 35 15.85 -14.20 27.28
CA ALA A 35 14.86 -15.11 27.85
C ALA A 35 13.68 -14.37 28.47
N LEU A 36 13.92 -13.21 29.09
CA LEU A 36 12.88 -12.37 29.70
C LEU A 36 11.99 -11.74 28.62
N ILE A 37 12.56 -11.31 27.50
CA ILE A 37 11.81 -10.80 26.34
C ILE A 37 10.95 -11.91 25.74
N VAL A 38 11.50 -13.11 25.56
CA VAL A 38 10.74 -14.26 25.04
C VAL A 38 9.60 -14.64 26.02
N ALA A 39 9.88 -14.67 27.32
CA ALA A 39 8.84 -14.94 28.33
C ALA A 39 7.77 -13.86 28.36
N LEU A 40 8.13 -12.59 28.18
CA LEU A 40 7.19 -11.48 28.10
C LEU A 40 6.28 -11.59 26.85
N ILE A 41 6.86 -11.97 25.70
CA ILE A 41 6.10 -12.22 24.46
C ILE A 41 5.14 -13.40 24.65
N LEU A 42 5.56 -14.49 25.33
CA LEU A 42 4.70 -15.64 25.60
C LEU A 42 3.63 -15.38 26.65
N LEU A 43 3.85 -14.48 27.61
CA LEU A 43 2.89 -14.14 28.67
C LEU A 43 1.89 -13.04 28.27
N LEU A 44 2.31 -12.07 27.43
CA LEU A 44 1.41 -11.01 26.92
C LEU A 44 0.85 -11.33 25.52
N GLY A 45 1.46 -12.28 24.80
CA GLY A 45 1.06 -12.74 23.48
C GLY A 45 0.15 -13.96 23.55
N GLY A 46 -0.91 -13.88 24.33
CA GLY A 46 -1.98 -14.87 24.26
C GLY A 46 -2.70 -14.75 22.91
N GLY A 47 -2.47 -15.74 21.99
CA GLY A 47 -3.34 -16.03 20.87
C GLY A 47 -3.69 -14.83 19.97
N GLY A 48 -2.73 -14.37 19.21
CA GLY A 48 -2.98 -13.55 18.03
C GLY A 48 -2.10 -14.13 16.93
N ASP A 49 -2.71 -14.56 15.84
CA ASP A 49 -1.99 -14.76 14.60
C ASP A 49 -1.02 -13.61 14.45
N SER A 50 0.26 -13.95 14.40
CA SER A 50 1.27 -12.99 13.96
C SER A 50 0.83 -12.56 12.57
N ALA A 51 0.11 -11.46 12.48
CA ALA A 51 0.03 -10.69 11.27
C ALA A 51 1.47 -10.20 11.05
N GLU A 52 2.31 -11.10 10.52
CA GLU A 52 3.42 -10.66 9.70
C GLU A 52 2.77 -9.68 8.72
N THR A 53 3.12 -8.41 8.84
CA THR A 53 2.95 -7.45 7.78
C THR A 53 3.94 -7.85 6.69
N SER A 54 3.81 -9.09 6.23
CA SER A 54 4.39 -9.56 4.99
C SER A 54 3.67 -8.77 3.92
N ALA A 55 4.39 -7.93 3.20
CA ALA A 55 3.90 -7.41 1.93
C ALA A 55 3.21 -8.56 1.19
N PRO A 56 1.96 -8.38 0.70
CA PRO A 56 1.17 -9.49 0.17
C PRO A 56 2.00 -10.24 -0.85
N THR A 57 2.22 -11.53 -0.57
CA THR A 57 3.09 -12.38 -1.39
C THR A 57 2.43 -12.62 -2.74
N ALA A 58 2.86 -11.89 -3.75
CA ALA A 58 2.35 -12.00 -5.12
C ALA A 58 2.89 -13.23 -5.88
N SER A 59 3.56 -14.15 -5.19
CA SER A 59 4.18 -15.35 -5.77
C SER A 59 3.17 -16.31 -6.37
N SER A 60 2.00 -16.46 -5.75
CA SER A 60 0.92 -17.32 -6.22
C SER A 60 -0.24 -16.51 -6.80
N ASN A 61 -1.07 -17.16 -7.61
CA ASN A 61 -2.32 -16.57 -8.05
C ASN A 61 -3.23 -16.20 -6.89
N ASP A 62 -3.35 -17.10 -5.91
CA ASP A 62 -4.22 -16.89 -4.74
C ASP A 62 -3.76 -15.69 -3.90
N GLY A 63 -2.44 -15.49 -3.77
CA GLY A 63 -1.89 -14.31 -3.08
C GLY A 63 -2.26 -13.01 -3.79
N ARG A 64 -2.25 -12.98 -5.13
CA ARG A 64 -2.65 -11.82 -5.93
C ARG A 64 -4.15 -11.55 -5.86
N VAL A 65 -4.97 -12.62 -5.95
CA VAL A 65 -6.42 -12.51 -5.78
C VAL A 65 -6.74 -12.03 -4.37
N LYS A 66 -6.11 -12.62 -3.35
CA LYS A 66 -6.29 -12.19 -1.96
C LYS A 66 -5.95 -10.71 -1.77
N PHE A 67 -4.85 -10.23 -2.34
CA PHE A 67 -4.49 -8.81 -2.28
C PHE A 67 -5.61 -7.91 -2.81
N LEU A 68 -6.20 -8.24 -3.96
CA LEU A 68 -7.30 -7.47 -4.53
C LEU A 68 -8.57 -7.58 -3.70
N THR A 69 -8.86 -8.76 -3.16
CA THR A 69 -10.03 -9.00 -2.30
C THR A 69 -9.92 -8.25 -0.97
N ASP A 70 -8.74 -8.19 -0.37
CA ASP A 70 -8.48 -7.41 0.86
C ASP A 70 -8.74 -5.89 0.65
N LEU A 71 -8.64 -5.41 -0.60
CA LEU A 71 -8.99 -4.04 -0.99
C LEU A 71 -10.49 -3.86 -1.33
N GLY A 72 -11.29 -4.94 -1.21
CA GLY A 72 -12.73 -4.95 -1.47
C GLY A 72 -13.12 -5.31 -2.90
N TRP A 73 -12.15 -5.65 -3.77
CA TRP A 73 -12.44 -6.01 -5.16
C TRP A 73 -12.87 -7.47 -5.28
N ASP A 74 -13.99 -7.72 -5.94
CA ASP A 74 -14.35 -9.04 -6.46
C ASP A 74 -13.76 -9.19 -7.86
N VAL A 75 -12.85 -10.15 -8.03
CA VAL A 75 -12.10 -10.34 -9.27
C VAL A 75 -12.19 -11.78 -9.76
N THR A 76 -11.88 -11.98 -11.03
CA THR A 76 -11.75 -13.35 -11.59
C THR A 76 -10.72 -14.16 -10.82
N THR A 77 -10.99 -15.45 -10.62
CA THR A 77 -10.10 -16.39 -9.91
C THR A 77 -8.79 -16.66 -10.63
N SER A 78 -8.69 -16.29 -11.90
CA SER A 78 -7.47 -16.38 -12.70
C SER A 78 -7.27 -15.08 -13.47
N PRO A 79 -6.04 -14.67 -13.76
CA PRO A 79 -5.78 -13.48 -14.56
C PRO A 79 -6.30 -13.67 -15.98
N THR A 80 -6.89 -12.64 -16.55
CA THR A 80 -7.31 -12.59 -17.95
C THR A 80 -6.12 -12.38 -18.89
N ASP A 81 -5.04 -11.78 -18.40
CA ASP A 81 -3.75 -11.65 -19.09
C ASP A 81 -2.60 -11.73 -18.07
N SER A 82 -1.50 -12.34 -18.52
CA SER A 82 -0.24 -12.34 -17.79
C SER A 82 0.91 -12.20 -18.76
N SER A 83 1.70 -11.16 -18.61
CA SER A 83 2.78 -10.83 -19.52
C SER A 83 3.98 -10.23 -18.79
N GLN A 84 5.18 -10.43 -19.37
CA GLN A 84 6.37 -9.75 -18.88
C GLN A 84 6.50 -8.40 -19.55
N VAL A 85 6.59 -7.35 -18.75
CA VAL A 85 6.81 -5.98 -19.20
C VAL A 85 8.11 -5.43 -18.65
N ARG A 86 8.64 -4.38 -19.26
CA ARG A 86 9.83 -3.67 -18.78
C ARG A 86 9.41 -2.30 -18.26
N ILE A 87 9.83 -1.98 -17.04
CA ILE A 87 9.71 -0.62 -16.52
C ILE A 87 10.66 0.28 -17.34
N PRO A 88 10.20 1.42 -17.86
CA PRO A 88 11.04 2.34 -18.61
C PRO A 88 12.33 2.71 -17.85
N ALA A 89 13.47 2.68 -18.54
CA ALA A 89 14.74 3.09 -17.97
C ALA A 89 14.93 4.62 -18.02
N ALA A 90 14.34 5.26 -19.04
CA ALA A 90 14.30 6.70 -19.18
C ALA A 90 12.93 7.24 -18.76
N SER A 91 12.94 8.41 -18.15
CA SER A 91 11.71 9.10 -17.80
C SER A 91 11.01 9.65 -19.05
N SER A 92 9.69 9.67 -19.02
CA SER A 92 8.82 10.31 -20.01
C SER A 92 7.59 10.87 -19.30
N ASP A 93 6.94 11.85 -19.87
CA ASP A 93 5.73 12.44 -19.28
C ASP A 93 4.64 11.40 -18.98
N VAL A 94 4.54 10.37 -19.82
CA VAL A 94 3.58 9.27 -19.61
C VAL A 94 3.97 8.44 -18.40
N PHE A 95 5.25 8.06 -18.31
CA PHE A 95 5.77 7.30 -17.18
C PHE A 95 5.66 8.10 -15.88
N GLU A 96 6.01 9.37 -15.91
CA GLU A 96 5.95 10.26 -14.73
C GLU A 96 4.52 10.35 -14.18
N ARG A 97 3.52 10.58 -15.05
CA ARG A 97 2.11 10.60 -14.64
C ARG A 97 1.65 9.27 -14.05
N TYR A 98 2.05 8.15 -14.68
CA TYR A 98 1.72 6.83 -14.16
C TYR A 98 2.43 6.56 -12.84
N ASN A 99 3.71 6.93 -12.72
CA ASN A 99 4.45 6.75 -11.46
C ASN A 99 3.95 7.67 -10.34
N ALA A 100 3.44 8.86 -10.66
CA ALA A 100 2.76 9.72 -9.68
C ALA A 100 1.52 9.03 -9.08
N LEU A 101 0.74 8.32 -9.92
CA LEU A 101 -0.36 7.47 -9.43
C LEU A 101 0.17 6.35 -8.52
N GLN A 102 1.28 5.71 -8.87
CA GLN A 102 1.87 4.67 -8.03
C GLN A 102 2.35 5.23 -6.69
N LYS A 103 3.01 6.39 -6.69
CA LYS A 103 3.45 7.08 -5.47
C LYS A 103 2.30 7.45 -4.55
N SER A 104 1.16 7.82 -5.09
CA SER A 104 -0.05 8.09 -4.29
C SER A 104 -0.59 6.85 -3.55
N GLN A 105 -0.16 5.66 -3.96
CA GLN A 105 -0.50 4.36 -3.37
C GLN A 105 0.62 3.79 -2.50
N GLY A 106 1.75 4.50 -2.35
CA GLY A 106 2.91 4.05 -1.60
C GLY A 106 3.92 3.21 -2.40
N TYR A 107 3.81 3.17 -3.74
CA TYR A 107 4.77 2.49 -4.63
C TYR A 107 5.61 3.51 -5.39
N ASP A 108 6.82 3.11 -5.80
CA ASP A 108 7.66 3.91 -6.70
C ASP A 108 8.28 3.03 -7.78
N LEU A 109 7.76 3.13 -9.00
CA LEU A 109 8.27 2.35 -10.12
C LEU A 109 9.65 2.82 -10.61
N SER A 110 10.10 4.01 -10.23
CA SER A 110 11.44 4.47 -10.62
C SER A 110 12.56 3.62 -9.99
N GLU A 111 12.31 2.99 -8.83
CA GLU A 111 13.23 2.05 -8.20
C GLU A 111 13.45 0.76 -9.02
N TYR A 112 12.55 0.51 -9.96
CA TYR A 112 12.57 -0.65 -10.85
C TYR A 112 12.91 -0.29 -12.30
N ALA A 113 13.46 0.91 -12.54
CA ALA A 113 13.83 1.38 -13.88
C ALA A 113 14.65 0.34 -14.64
N GLY A 114 14.26 0.01 -15.88
CA GLY A 114 14.90 -0.98 -16.73
C GLY A 114 14.67 -2.45 -16.32
N LYS A 115 14.03 -2.74 -15.19
CA LYS A 115 13.75 -4.11 -14.76
C LYS A 115 12.60 -4.72 -15.56
N LYS A 116 12.69 -6.03 -15.78
CA LYS A 116 11.57 -6.85 -16.27
C LYS A 116 10.72 -7.27 -15.09
N VAL A 117 9.43 -7.03 -15.16
CA VAL A 117 8.44 -7.34 -14.13
C VAL A 117 7.29 -8.13 -14.75
N MET A 118 6.56 -8.89 -13.97
CA MET A 118 5.35 -9.55 -14.43
C MET A 118 4.16 -8.61 -14.26
N ARG A 119 3.33 -8.51 -15.29
CA ARG A 119 2.04 -7.84 -15.26
C ARG A 119 0.95 -8.91 -15.25
N TYR A 120 0.03 -8.82 -14.29
CA TYR A 120 -1.16 -9.66 -14.21
C TYR A 120 -2.39 -8.78 -14.27
N VAL A 121 -3.38 -9.17 -15.07
CA VAL A 121 -4.62 -8.43 -15.26
C VAL A 121 -5.79 -9.31 -14.83
N TYR A 122 -6.65 -8.78 -13.96
CA TYR A 122 -7.85 -9.45 -13.47
C TYR A 122 -9.07 -8.63 -13.83
N LYS A 123 -10.14 -9.26 -14.29
CA LYS A 123 -11.41 -8.57 -14.47
C LYS A 123 -12.05 -8.34 -13.10
N ILE A 124 -12.55 -7.13 -12.87
CA ILE A 124 -13.31 -6.75 -11.69
C ILE A 124 -14.79 -6.96 -11.96
N ASN A 125 -15.50 -7.59 -11.01
CA ASN A 125 -16.92 -7.90 -11.12
C ASN A 125 -17.82 -6.90 -10.36
N ASN A 126 -17.28 -6.20 -9.37
CA ASN A 126 -18.04 -5.34 -8.46
C ASN A 126 -17.69 -3.85 -8.57
N TYR A 127 -17.21 -3.39 -9.74
CA TYR A 127 -16.93 -1.96 -9.92
C TYR A 127 -18.24 -1.16 -9.97
N PRO A 128 -18.42 -0.13 -9.11
CA PRO A 128 -19.67 0.63 -9.04
C PRO A 128 -19.96 1.38 -10.34
N GLY A 129 -21.14 1.16 -10.92
CA GLY A 129 -21.62 1.89 -12.10
C GLY A 129 -20.87 1.56 -13.41
N ALA A 130 -20.14 0.46 -13.46
CA ALA A 130 -19.45 0.04 -14.69
C ALA A 130 -20.46 -0.26 -15.81
N THR A 131 -20.24 0.34 -16.97
CA THR A 131 -20.97 0.06 -18.21
C THR A 131 -20.16 -0.82 -19.17
N GLU A 132 -18.84 -0.85 -18.98
CA GLU A 132 -17.87 -1.64 -19.72
C GLU A 132 -16.98 -2.43 -18.74
N PRO A 133 -16.23 -3.42 -19.22
CA PRO A 133 -15.34 -4.18 -18.36
C PRO A 133 -14.31 -3.30 -17.65
N VAL A 134 -14.08 -3.58 -16.37
CA VAL A 134 -13.06 -2.94 -15.56
C VAL A 134 -12.02 -3.96 -15.15
N TYR A 135 -10.77 -3.58 -15.16
CA TYR A 135 -9.65 -4.47 -14.88
C TYR A 135 -8.74 -3.93 -13.79
N ALA A 136 -8.27 -4.82 -12.93
CA ALA A 136 -7.17 -4.56 -12.02
C ALA A 136 -5.87 -5.10 -12.63
N THR A 137 -4.85 -4.26 -12.72
CA THR A 137 -3.49 -4.62 -13.15
C THR A 137 -2.57 -4.67 -11.95
N LEU A 138 -1.82 -5.76 -11.78
CA LEU A 138 -0.77 -5.90 -10.78
C LEU A 138 0.60 -5.98 -11.46
N LEU A 139 1.54 -5.17 -11.01
CA LEU A 139 2.96 -5.25 -11.37
C LEU A 139 3.71 -5.98 -10.26
N VAL A 140 4.38 -7.07 -10.63
CA VAL A 140 5.04 -7.96 -9.67
C VAL A 140 6.52 -8.11 -10.01
N TYR A 141 7.39 -7.86 -9.03
CA TYR A 141 8.82 -8.09 -9.12
C TYR A 141 9.29 -8.93 -7.94
N LYS A 142 10.00 -10.03 -8.20
CA LYS A 142 10.52 -10.95 -7.16
C LYS A 142 9.46 -11.29 -6.09
N ASN A 143 8.26 -11.69 -6.54
CA ASN A 143 7.13 -12.08 -5.69
C ASN A 143 6.52 -10.96 -4.83
N GLN A 144 6.84 -9.69 -5.10
CA GLN A 144 6.26 -8.53 -4.43
C GLN A 144 5.44 -7.71 -5.41
N ILE A 145 4.29 -7.20 -4.98
CA ILE A 145 3.54 -6.20 -5.72
C ILE A 145 4.29 -4.89 -5.59
N ILE A 146 4.70 -4.33 -6.73
CA ILE A 146 5.47 -3.09 -6.82
C ILE A 146 4.63 -1.93 -7.37
N GLY A 147 3.37 -2.19 -7.66
CA GLY A 147 2.42 -1.21 -8.18
C GLY A 147 1.30 -1.85 -8.97
N GLY A 148 0.46 -1.00 -9.53
CA GLY A 148 -0.65 -1.39 -10.39
C GLY A 148 -1.76 -0.35 -10.41
N ASP A 149 -2.87 -0.71 -11.03
CA ASP A 149 -3.98 0.20 -11.26
C ASP A 149 -5.31 -0.53 -11.41
N VAL A 150 -6.37 0.24 -11.39
CA VAL A 150 -7.71 -0.16 -11.83
C VAL A 150 -8.08 0.68 -13.04
N THR A 151 -8.32 0.02 -14.16
CA THR A 151 -8.67 0.65 -15.44
C THR A 151 -10.10 0.35 -15.82
N ASP A 152 -10.89 1.40 -15.96
CA ASP A 152 -12.23 1.37 -16.56
C ASP A 152 -12.09 1.56 -18.07
N THR A 153 -12.62 0.61 -18.87
CA THR A 153 -12.48 0.62 -20.33
C THR A 153 -13.58 1.38 -21.06
N ALA A 154 -14.53 1.99 -20.34
CA ALA A 154 -15.54 2.85 -20.93
C ALA A 154 -14.89 4.03 -21.70
N ALA A 155 -15.59 4.62 -22.64
CA ALA A 155 -15.07 5.70 -23.50
C ALA A 155 -14.55 6.92 -22.71
N GLN A 156 -15.08 7.16 -21.51
CA GLN A 156 -14.60 8.16 -20.57
C GLN A 156 -14.01 7.54 -19.29
N GLY A 157 -13.66 6.27 -19.36
CA GLY A 157 -13.07 5.51 -18.28
C GLY A 157 -11.72 6.09 -17.85
N LYS A 158 -11.34 5.82 -16.61
CA LYS A 158 -10.14 6.39 -16.00
C LYS A 158 -9.26 5.27 -15.45
N ILE A 159 -7.95 5.51 -15.48
CA ILE A 159 -6.96 4.75 -14.72
C ILE A 159 -6.87 5.37 -13.34
N ARG A 160 -6.96 4.54 -12.29
CA ARG A 160 -6.91 4.95 -10.88
C ARG A 160 -6.11 3.97 -10.05
N GLY A 161 -5.84 4.33 -8.81
CA GLY A 161 -5.24 3.43 -7.83
C GLY A 161 -6.20 2.34 -7.37
N PHE A 162 -5.70 1.45 -6.53
CA PHE A 162 -6.45 0.27 -6.05
C PHE A 162 -7.62 0.61 -5.11
N LYS A 163 -7.65 1.80 -4.52
CA LYS A 163 -8.74 2.19 -3.62
C LYS A 163 -10.08 2.19 -4.40
N MET A 164 -11.06 1.47 -3.84
CA MET A 164 -12.40 1.46 -4.40
C MET A 164 -13.00 2.88 -4.41
N PRO A 165 -13.60 3.34 -5.51
CA PRO A 165 -14.29 4.62 -5.51
C PRO A 165 -15.48 4.54 -4.55
N GLU A 166 -15.71 5.61 -3.81
CA GLU A 166 -16.97 5.76 -3.08
C GLU A 166 -18.11 5.75 -4.08
N ALA A 167 -19.16 4.97 -3.81
CA ALA A 167 -20.34 4.96 -4.64
C ALA A 167 -20.90 6.40 -4.64
N THR A 168 -20.76 7.09 -5.76
CA THR A 168 -21.46 8.37 -5.95
C THR A 168 -22.93 8.01 -5.94
N THR A 169 -23.63 8.28 -4.83
CA THR A 169 -25.09 8.33 -4.84
C THR A 169 -25.46 9.32 -5.93
N ALA A 170 -25.97 8.81 -7.04
CA ALA A 170 -26.54 9.67 -8.07
C ALA A 170 -27.53 10.63 -7.36
N PRO A 171 -27.51 11.93 -7.65
CA PRO A 171 -28.50 12.83 -7.08
C PRO A 171 -29.86 12.23 -7.41
N THR A 172 -30.63 11.87 -6.36
CA THR A 172 -32.03 11.47 -6.50
C THR A 172 -32.70 12.55 -7.30
N ALA A 173 -33.12 12.21 -8.52
CA ALA A 173 -33.91 13.12 -9.32
C ALA A 173 -35.14 13.58 -8.47
N PRO A 174 -35.43 14.86 -8.37
CA PRO A 174 -36.58 15.31 -7.62
C PRO A 174 -37.81 14.61 -8.22
N SER A 175 -38.52 13.83 -7.41
CA SER A 175 -39.79 13.23 -7.76
C SER A 175 -40.74 14.37 -8.15
N LEU A 176 -41.14 14.41 -9.41
CA LEU A 176 -42.20 15.28 -9.90
C LEU A 176 -43.44 15.05 -9.04
N PRO A 177 -44.11 16.11 -8.55
CA PRO A 177 -45.38 15.95 -7.87
C PRO A 177 -46.37 15.32 -8.84
N THR A 178 -47.00 14.23 -8.46
CA THR A 178 -48.13 13.63 -9.16
C THR A 178 -49.25 14.66 -9.19
N GLU A 179 -49.48 15.24 -10.36
CA GLU A 179 -50.59 16.11 -10.61
C GLU A 179 -51.89 15.29 -10.48
N THR A 180 -52.66 15.57 -9.44
CA THR A 180 -53.97 15.02 -9.21
C THR A 180 -54.90 15.47 -10.34
N ALA A 181 -55.31 14.51 -11.16
CA ALA A 181 -56.33 14.76 -12.19
C ALA A 181 -57.60 15.31 -11.55
N ALA A 182 -57.86 16.59 -11.78
CA ALA A 182 -59.13 17.24 -11.44
C ALA A 182 -60.18 16.74 -12.40
N THR A 183 -61.20 16.15 -11.85
CA THR A 183 -62.46 15.73 -12.45
C THR A 183 -63.13 16.90 -13.16
N ALA A 184 -63.40 16.76 -14.46
CA ALA A 184 -64.23 17.69 -15.20
C ALA A 184 -65.74 17.45 -14.85
N PRO A 185 -66.53 18.50 -14.68
CA PRO A 185 -67.95 18.33 -14.49
C PRO A 185 -68.66 18.12 -15.85
N GLU A 186 -69.49 17.11 -15.90
CA GLU A 186 -70.48 16.83 -16.92
C GLU A 186 -71.51 17.94 -16.97
N THR A 187 -71.76 18.56 -18.16
CA THR A 187 -72.88 19.47 -18.42
C THR A 187 -73.75 18.84 -19.46
N THR A 188 -74.97 18.46 -19.03
CA THR A 188 -76.10 18.05 -19.80
C THR A 188 -76.74 19.31 -20.47
N GLN A 189 -76.94 19.27 -21.72
CA GLN A 189 -78.19 19.61 -22.53
C GLN A 189 -77.89 19.50 -24.00
#